data_862158b537dc009d122b9ca15a655f30
#
_entry.id   862158b537dc009d122b9ca15a655f30
#
_cell.length_a   1.000
_cell.length_b   1.000
_cell.length_c   1.000
_cell.angle_alpha   90.00
_cell.angle_beta   90.00
_cell.angle_gamma   90.00
#
_symmetry.space_group_name_H-M   'P 1'
#
loop_
_entity.id
_entity.type
_entity.pdbx_description
1 polymer ?
#
loop_
_entity_poly.entity_id
_entity_poly.type
_entity_poly.pdbx_seq_one_letter_code
_entity_poly.pdbx_strand_id
1 'polypeptide(L)' 'MKKQRIILVDDHEVVRLGLKSLLDRHPQFDVVGEAGSAREALEQTAALKPDVVVMDIRLPGTSGIEACEQI' A
#
# COMPACT_ATOMS: atom_id res chain seq x y z
N MET A 1 10.06 0.12 20.03
CA MET A 1 8.66 -0.01 19.58
C MET A 1 8.58 -0.74 18.26
N LYS A 2 7.56 -1.56 18.11
CA LYS A 2 7.37 -2.29 16.85
C LYS A 2 6.89 -1.35 15.76
N LYS A 3 7.55 -1.38 14.61
CA LYS A 3 7.15 -0.58 13.46
C LYS A 3 5.89 -1.17 12.82
N GLN A 4 5.05 -0.31 12.27
CA GLN A 4 3.92 -0.74 11.46
C GLN A 4 4.40 -0.98 10.04
N ARG A 5 4.16 -2.17 9.54
CA ARG A 5 4.54 -2.57 8.18
C ARG A 5 3.42 -2.17 7.22
N ILE A 6 3.79 -1.44 6.17
CA ILE A 6 2.84 -0.82 5.26
C ILE A 6 3.09 -1.27 3.83
N ILE A 7 2.01 -1.55 3.10
CA ILE A 7 2.05 -1.71 1.65
C ILE A 7 1.34 -0.50 1.03
N LEU A 8 1.97 0.12 0.05
CA LEU A 8 1.38 1.21 -0.73
C LEU A 8 0.80 0.67 -2.02
N VAL A 9 -0.45 1.02 -2.30
CA VAL A 9 -1.14 0.60 -3.52
C VAL A 9 -1.61 1.83 -4.29
N ASP A 10 -1.00 2.08 -5.45
CA ASP A 10 -1.33 3.21 -6.30
C ASP A 10 -0.83 2.90 -7.71
N ASP A 11 -1.63 3.17 -8.72
CA ASP A 11 -1.26 2.94 -10.11
C ASP A 11 -0.37 4.06 -10.68
N HIS A 12 -0.13 5.12 -9.92
CA HIS A 12 0.76 6.22 -10.30
C HIS A 12 2.09 6.11 -9.57
N GLU A 13 3.14 5.77 -10.31
CA GLU A 13 4.47 5.58 -9.74
C GLU A 13 4.98 6.81 -8.99
N VAL A 14 4.76 8.00 -9.55
CA VAL A 14 5.21 9.26 -8.93
C VAL A 14 4.49 9.51 -7.60
N VAL A 15 3.20 9.24 -7.56
CA VAL A 15 2.40 9.40 -6.34
C VAL A 15 2.87 8.41 -5.27
N ARG A 16 3.10 7.15 -5.66
CA ARG A 16 3.63 6.13 -4.74
C ARG A 16 4.97 6.54 -4.14
N LEU A 17 5.85 7.06 -4.98
CA LEU A 17 7.17 7.51 -4.54
C LEU A 17 7.05 8.64 -3.52
N GLY A 18 6.14 9.59 -3.77
CA GLY A 18 5.89 10.70 -2.86
C GLY A 18 5.34 10.22 -1.51
N LEU A 19 4.38 9.30 -1.54
CA LEU A 19 3.82 8.73 -0.32
C LEU A 19 4.85 7.96 0.48
N LYS A 20 5.67 7.17 -0.18
CA LYS A 20 6.75 6.44 0.48
C LYS A 20 7.71 7.40 1.17
N SER A 21 8.08 8.47 0.49
CA SER A 21 8.98 9.48 1.04
C SER A 21 8.40 10.13 2.30
N LEU A 22 7.10 10.43 2.28
CA LEU A 22 6.42 11.00 3.44
C LEU A 22 6.38 10.02 4.62
N LEU A 23 6.06 8.77 4.35
CA LEU A 23 5.97 7.75 5.39
C LEU A 23 7.35 7.41 5.98
N ASP A 24 8.39 7.46 5.16
CA ASP A 24 9.75 7.18 5.61
C ASP A 24 10.26 8.22 6.63
N ARG A 25 9.62 9.37 6.71
CA ARG A 25 9.95 10.38 7.72
C ARG A 25 9.47 10.02 9.12
N HIS A 26 8.58 9.04 9.21
CA HIS A 26 8.01 8.60 10.48
C HIS A 26 8.65 7.29 10.90
N PRO A 27 9.44 7.27 11.98
CA PRO A 27 10.15 6.05 12.39
C PRO A 27 9.24 4.89 12.75
N GLN A 28 7.98 5.15 13.06
CA GLN A 28 7.02 4.10 13.40
C GLN A 28 6.47 3.37 12.18
N PHE A 29 6.74 3.85 10.96
CA PHE A 29 6.25 3.24 9.73
C PHE A 29 7.39 2.59 8.94
N ASP A 30 7.09 1.42 8.37
CA ASP A 30 8.03 0.69 7.53
C ASP A 30 7.30 0.26 6.26
N VAL A 31 7.63 0.91 5.13
CA VAL A 31 7.04 0.56 3.84
C VAL A 31 7.74 -0.67 3.31
N VAL A 32 7.07 -1.82 3.41
CA VAL A 32 7.66 -3.11 3.05
C VAL A 32 7.32 -3.56 1.63
N GLY A 33 6.35 -2.92 0.99
CA GLY A 33 5.97 -3.28 -0.37
C GLY A 33 5.19 -2.19 -1.07
N GLU A 34 5.13 -2.29 -2.39
CA GLU A 34 4.39 -1.39 -3.26
C GLU A 34 3.70 -2.18 -4.33
N ALA A 35 2.51 -1.75 -4.72
CA ALA A 35 1.73 -2.39 -5.76
C ALA A 35 1.10 -1.34 -6.68
N GLY A 36 1.03 -1.63 -7.95
CA GLY A 36 0.42 -0.76 -8.95
C GLY A 36 -1.00 -1.17 -9.34
N SER A 37 -1.52 -2.23 -8.74
CA SER A 37 -2.86 -2.74 -9.01
C SER A 37 -3.40 -3.49 -7.80
N ALA A 38 -4.71 -3.72 -7.79
CA ALA A 38 -5.34 -4.51 -6.74
C ALA A 38 -4.80 -5.95 -6.71
N ARG A 39 -4.52 -6.51 -7.87
CA ARG A 39 -3.97 -7.87 -7.97
C ARG A 39 -2.60 -7.97 -7.30
N GLU A 40 -1.70 -7.03 -7.62
CA GLU A 40 -0.38 -6.99 -6.98
C GLU A 40 -0.50 -6.77 -5.49
N ALA A 41 -1.46 -5.93 -5.07
CA ALA A 41 -1.71 -5.67 -3.67
C ALA A 41 -2.10 -6.94 -2.92
N LEU A 42 -2.97 -7.75 -3.50
CA LEU A 42 -3.38 -9.03 -2.91
C LEU A 42 -2.20 -10.00 -2.79
N GLU A 43 -1.39 -10.08 -3.86
CA GLU A 43 -0.21 -10.94 -3.86
C GLU A 43 0.79 -10.52 -2.77
N GLN A 44 1.07 -9.24 -2.67
CA GLN A 44 2.01 -8.72 -1.68
C GLN A 44 1.47 -8.83 -0.26
N THR A 45 0.18 -8.61 -0.07
CA THR A 45 -0.45 -8.75 1.23
C THR A 45 -0.31 -10.19 1.74
N ALA A 46 -0.53 -11.15 0.86
CA ALA A 46 -0.38 -12.57 1.22
C ALA A 46 1.08 -12.92 1.55
N ALA A 47 2.03 -12.35 0.82
CA ALA A 47 3.45 -12.66 0.99
C ALA A 47 4.07 -11.92 2.19
N LEU A 48 3.73 -10.65 2.38
CA LEU A 48 4.40 -9.79 3.35
C LEU A 48 3.62 -9.61 4.65
N LYS A 49 2.33 -9.88 4.65
CA LYS A 49 1.45 -9.76 5.84
C LYS A 49 1.61 -8.43 6.55
N PRO A 50 1.26 -7.31 5.86
CA PRO A 50 1.43 -5.98 6.44
C PRO A 50 0.42 -5.70 7.54
N ASP A 51 0.73 -4.71 8.36
CA ASP A 51 -0.21 -4.22 9.38
C ASP A 51 -1.24 -3.27 8.77
N VAL A 52 -0.83 -2.51 7.74
CA VAL A 52 -1.67 -1.51 7.09
C VAL A 52 -1.46 -1.54 5.58
N VAL A 53 -2.55 -1.38 4.83
CA VAL A 53 -2.50 -1.21 3.38
C VAL A 53 -3.05 0.18 3.06
N VAL A 54 -2.23 1.02 2.44
CA VAL A 54 -2.65 2.36 2.00
C VAL A 54 -2.98 2.29 0.52
N MET A 55 -4.24 2.53 0.17
CA MET A 55 -4.73 2.41 -1.19
C MET A 55 -5.20 3.74 -1.75
N ASP A 56 -4.88 4.01 -3.02
CA ASP A 56 -5.47 5.10 -3.77
C ASP A 56 -6.82 4.62 -4.30
N ILE A 57 -7.86 5.37 -4.01
CA ILE A 57 -9.23 5.05 -4.44
C ILE A 57 -9.43 5.16 -5.96
N ARG A 58 -8.44 5.65 -6.70
CA ARG A 58 -8.51 5.83 -8.16
C ARG A 58 -8.03 4.61 -8.94
N LEU A 59 -7.85 3.47 -8.29
CA LEU A 59 -7.43 2.26 -9.00
C LEU A 59 -8.48 1.87 -10.06
N PRO A 60 -8.04 1.59 -11.30
CA PRO A 60 -8.96 1.31 -12.40
C PRO A 60 -9.81 0.07 -12.14
N GLY A 61 -11.11 0.18 -12.48
CA GLY A 61 -12.03 -0.94 -12.43
C GLY A 61 -12.44 -1.40 -11.05
N THR A 62 -11.93 -0.76 -9.99
CA THR A 62 -12.21 -1.15 -8.62
C THR A 62 -12.25 0.10 -7.75
N SER A 63 -13.25 0.21 -6.88
CA SER A 63 -13.22 1.26 -5.88
C SER A 63 -12.16 0.92 -4.83
N GLY A 64 -11.55 1.93 -4.22
CA GLY A 64 -10.58 1.70 -3.16
C GLY A 64 -11.16 0.92 -2.00
N ILE A 65 -12.43 1.16 -1.69
CA ILE A 65 -13.15 0.48 -0.61
C ILE A 65 -13.27 -1.02 -0.92
N GLU A 66 -13.68 -1.37 -2.12
CA GLU A 66 -13.82 -2.77 -2.52
C GLU A 66 -12.48 -3.50 -2.48
N ALA A 67 -11.43 -2.87 -2.96
CA ALA A 67 -10.11 -3.46 -2.94
C ALA A 67 -9.62 -3.69 -1.51
N CYS A 68 -9.87 -2.75 -0.61
CA CYS A 68 -9.52 -2.92 0.80
C CYS A 68 -10.25 -4.08 1.46
N GLU A 69 -11.51 -4.28 1.12
CA GLU A 69 -12.30 -5.39 1.65
C GLU A 69 -11.77 -6.74 1.23
N GLN A 70 -11.15 -6.82 0.05
CA GLN A 70 -10.57 -8.05 -0.46
C GLN A 70 -9.21 -8.36 0.16
N ILE A 71 -8.53 -7.36 0.64
CA ILE A 71 -7.23 -7.50 1.26
C ILE A 71 -7.35 -7.77 2.76
#